data_af68b0ff76fa361657b8a3fdd634e1ff
#
_entry.id   af68b0ff76fa361657b8a3fdd634e1ff
#
_cell.length_a   1.000
_cell.length_b   1.000
_cell.length_c   1.000
_cell.angle_alpha   90.00
_cell.angle_beta   90.00
_cell.angle_gamma   90.00
#
_symmetry.space_group_name_H-M   'P 1'
#
loop_
_entity.id
_entity.type
_entity.pdbx_description
1 polymer ?
#
loop_
_entity_poly.entity_id
_entity_poly.type
_entity_poly.pdbx_seq_one_letter_code
_entity_poly.pdbx_strand_id
1 'polypeptide(L)'
;LSVHSAIAQDVVEIFTEIYNDPEQFPIHDVGGYSWRGDTATGEHNCGTAIDINANENYQIRDGQVLAGSCWEPETNPYSISPDSSVVRIFAEHGWSWGGDAWAYSSDDSEGYHDYMHFSYLGE
;
A
#
# COMPACT_ATOMS: atom_id res chain seq x y z
N LEU A 1 7.66 21.02 3.67
CA LEU A 1 8.79 20.75 4.26
C LEU A 1 8.66 19.93 5.50
N SER A 2 8.12 20.41 6.53
CA SER A 2 7.98 19.58 7.70
C SER A 2 7.04 18.40 7.45
N VAL A 3 6.08 18.55 6.56
CA VAL A 3 5.18 17.44 6.21
C VAL A 3 5.96 16.32 5.54
N HIS A 4 6.82 16.67 4.60
CA HIS A 4 7.61 15.65 3.93
C HIS A 4 8.60 14.98 4.88
N SER A 5 9.18 15.75 5.78
CA SER A 5 10.10 15.19 6.76
C SER A 5 9.37 14.24 7.71
N ALA A 6 8.16 14.62 8.14
CA ALA A 6 7.38 13.77 9.03
C ALA A 6 6.99 12.47 8.35
N ILE A 7 6.62 12.54 7.06
CA ILE A 7 6.25 11.34 6.32
C ILE A 7 7.48 10.44 6.13
N ALA A 8 8.63 11.02 5.83
CA ALA A 8 9.84 10.24 5.67
C ALA A 8 10.20 9.51 6.96
N GLN A 9 10.08 10.21 8.10
CA GLN A 9 10.32 9.58 9.39
C GLN A 9 9.33 8.46 9.65
N ASP A 10 8.08 8.69 9.31
CA ASP A 10 7.03 7.69 9.49
C ASP A 10 7.32 6.43 8.66
N VAL A 11 7.77 6.62 7.43
CA VAL A 11 8.12 5.49 6.56
C VAL A 11 9.26 4.67 7.18
N VAL A 12 10.27 5.33 7.71
CA VAL A 12 11.37 4.64 8.37
C VAL A 12 10.84 3.81 9.55
N GLU A 13 9.96 4.39 10.34
CA GLU A 13 9.39 3.69 11.48
C GLU A 13 8.54 2.50 11.05
N ILE A 14 7.74 2.67 10.00
CA ILE A 14 6.92 1.60 9.49
C ILE A 14 7.78 0.41 9.06
N PHE A 15 8.79 0.66 8.24
CA PHE A 15 9.61 -0.43 7.76
C PHE A 15 10.45 -1.07 8.86
N THR A 16 10.85 -0.28 9.86
CA THR A 16 11.54 -0.82 11.02
C THR A 16 10.61 -1.77 11.79
N GLU A 17 9.36 -1.39 11.97
CA GLU A 17 8.39 -2.23 12.66
C GLU A 17 8.09 -3.50 11.88
N ILE A 18 7.98 -3.39 10.55
CA ILE A 18 7.77 -4.57 9.72
C ILE A 18 8.95 -5.54 9.86
N TYR A 19 10.15 -5.00 9.81
CA TYR A 19 11.35 -5.82 9.91
C TYR A 19 11.44 -6.54 11.25
N ASN A 20 11.00 -5.89 12.33
CA ASN A 20 11.09 -6.44 13.68
C ASN A 20 9.87 -7.26 14.08
N ASP A 21 8.82 -7.26 13.28
CA ASP A 21 7.63 -8.04 13.58
C ASP A 21 7.92 -9.53 13.45
N PRO A 22 7.35 -10.36 14.34
CA PRO A 22 7.59 -11.81 14.27
C PRO A 22 7.24 -12.44 12.92
N GLU A 23 6.29 -11.86 12.18
CA GLU A 23 5.94 -12.37 10.86
C GLU A 23 7.10 -12.21 9.89
N GLN A 24 7.89 -11.16 10.02
CA GLN A 24 9.01 -10.87 9.13
C GLN A 24 8.60 -10.95 7.66
N PHE A 25 7.55 -10.20 7.32
CA PHE A 25 7.03 -10.20 5.97
C PHE A 25 8.14 -9.91 4.96
N PRO A 26 8.32 -10.75 3.94
CA PRO A 26 9.44 -10.57 3.00
C PRO A 26 9.11 -9.47 1.99
N ILE A 27 9.99 -8.49 1.88
CA ILE A 27 9.87 -7.40 0.93
C ILE A 27 11.06 -7.45 0.00
N HIS A 28 10.82 -7.60 -1.31
CA HIS A 28 11.90 -7.61 -2.28
C HIS A 28 11.79 -6.48 -3.28
N ASP A 29 10.71 -5.69 -3.24
CA ASP A 29 10.52 -4.59 -4.16
C ASP A 29 9.68 -3.51 -3.51
N VAL A 30 10.20 -2.28 -3.52
CA VAL A 30 9.50 -1.13 -2.95
C VAL A 30 9.58 0.01 -3.94
N GLY A 31 8.42 0.53 -4.33
CA GLY A 31 8.36 1.75 -5.14
C GLY A 31 7.64 2.81 -4.33
N GLY A 32 8.07 4.06 -4.48
CA GLY A 32 7.45 5.13 -3.73
C GLY A 32 7.43 6.41 -4.51
N TYR A 33 6.42 7.22 -4.26
CA TYR A 33 6.32 8.52 -4.91
C TYR A 33 5.45 9.45 -4.07
N SER A 34 5.70 10.74 -4.26
CA SER A 34 4.86 11.78 -3.71
C SER A 34 3.95 12.27 -4.82
N TRP A 35 2.69 12.45 -4.49
CA TRP A 35 1.69 12.82 -5.46
C TRP A 35 1.09 14.17 -5.09
N ARG A 36 0.90 15.03 -6.10
CA ARG A 36 0.19 16.28 -5.93
C ARG A 36 -1.02 16.26 -6.83
N GLY A 37 -2.19 16.26 -6.24
CA GLY A 37 -3.41 16.12 -7.00
C GLY A 37 -3.75 17.33 -7.82
N ASP A 38 -3.65 18.50 -7.22
CA ASP A 38 -4.07 19.74 -7.87
C ASP A 38 -3.05 20.81 -7.63
N THR A 39 -2.30 21.13 -8.65
CA THR A 39 -1.24 22.10 -8.52
C THR A 39 -1.75 23.52 -8.37
N ALA A 40 -3.00 23.79 -8.75
CA ALA A 40 -3.55 25.13 -8.58
C ALA A 40 -3.78 25.47 -7.11
N THR A 41 -4.19 24.51 -6.32
CA THR A 41 -4.36 24.72 -4.89
C THR A 41 -3.24 24.06 -4.09
N GLY A 42 -2.63 23.08 -4.62
CA GLY A 42 -1.38 22.45 -4.23
C GLY A 42 -1.23 21.97 -2.82
N GLU A 43 -1.40 22.83 -1.87
CA GLU A 43 -1.03 22.54 -0.49
C GLU A 43 -1.89 21.45 0.15
N HIS A 44 -3.07 21.19 -0.39
CA HIS A 44 -3.98 20.23 0.20
C HIS A 44 -3.93 18.85 -0.45
N ASN A 45 -3.29 18.76 -1.60
CA ASN A 45 -3.38 17.56 -2.41
C ASN A 45 -2.08 16.81 -2.53
N CYS A 46 -1.23 16.99 -1.55
CA CYS A 46 0.04 16.29 -1.49
C CYS A 46 -0.16 14.96 -0.81
N GLY A 47 0.09 13.90 -1.52
CA GLY A 47 -0.01 12.56 -0.96
C GLY A 47 1.28 11.81 -1.16
N THR A 48 1.46 10.76 -0.40
CA THR A 48 2.60 9.87 -0.54
C THR A 48 2.06 8.45 -0.69
N ALA A 49 2.59 7.73 -1.64
CA ALA A 49 2.19 6.37 -1.91
C ALA A 49 3.41 5.48 -1.99
N ILE A 50 3.25 4.24 -1.51
CA ILE A 50 4.30 3.24 -1.54
C ILE A 50 3.69 1.97 -2.07
N ASP A 51 4.35 1.35 -3.05
CA ASP A 51 3.96 0.06 -3.58
C ASP A 51 4.96 -0.99 -3.09
N ILE A 52 4.45 -2.08 -2.55
CA ILE A 52 5.27 -3.15 -2.00
C ILE A 52 5.04 -4.41 -2.80
N ASN A 53 6.12 -5.03 -3.27
CA ASN A 53 6.09 -6.30 -4.00
C ASN A 53 5.03 -6.27 -5.11
N ALA A 54 5.14 -5.29 -6.01
CA ALA A 54 4.09 -5.02 -6.99
C ALA A 54 3.73 -6.25 -7.83
N ASN A 55 4.71 -7.08 -8.14
CA ASN A 55 4.47 -8.23 -9.00
C ASN A 55 3.54 -9.25 -8.34
N GLU A 56 3.66 -9.44 -7.04
CA GLU A 56 2.86 -10.43 -6.30
C GLU A 56 1.64 -9.82 -5.63
N ASN A 57 1.35 -8.54 -5.89
CA ASN A 57 0.21 -7.83 -5.30
C ASN A 57 -0.42 -6.96 -6.37
N TYR A 58 -1.11 -7.60 -7.27
CA TYR A 58 -1.56 -6.94 -8.49
C TYR A 58 -2.60 -5.86 -8.25
N GLN A 59 -2.75 -5.00 -9.24
CA GLN A 59 -3.80 -4.01 -9.35
C GLN A 59 -4.85 -4.58 -10.29
N ILE A 60 -6.09 -4.63 -9.85
CA ILE A 60 -7.15 -5.31 -10.60
C ILE A 60 -8.45 -4.51 -10.49
N ARG A 61 -9.20 -4.46 -11.57
CA ARG A 61 -10.51 -3.82 -11.58
C ARG A 61 -11.51 -4.74 -12.24
N ASP A 62 -12.53 -5.14 -11.49
CA ASP A 62 -13.60 -6.02 -11.95
C ASP A 62 -13.06 -7.26 -12.66
N GLY A 63 -12.02 -7.85 -12.07
CA GLY A 63 -11.42 -9.06 -12.61
C GLY A 63 -10.38 -8.85 -13.68
N GLN A 64 -10.12 -7.61 -14.09
CA GLN A 64 -9.11 -7.33 -15.11
C GLN A 64 -7.84 -6.81 -14.48
N VAL A 65 -6.73 -7.52 -14.65
CA VAL A 65 -5.45 -7.15 -14.10
C VAL A 65 -4.89 -5.95 -14.86
N LEU A 66 -4.55 -4.90 -14.12
CA LEU A 66 -4.01 -3.67 -14.70
C LEU A 66 -2.50 -3.56 -14.53
N ALA A 67 -1.96 -4.15 -13.46
CA ALA A 67 -0.53 -4.14 -13.19
C ALA A 67 -0.21 -5.30 -12.26
N GLY A 68 1.03 -5.80 -12.32
CA GLY A 68 1.45 -6.93 -11.50
C GLY A 68 1.07 -8.25 -12.12
N SER A 69 1.39 -9.34 -11.46
CA SER A 69 1.21 -10.68 -12.01
C SER A 69 0.20 -11.52 -11.26
N CYS A 70 0.15 -11.41 -9.93
CA CYS A 70 -0.71 -12.28 -9.14
C CYS A 70 -0.99 -11.67 -7.78
N TRP A 71 -1.90 -12.29 -7.05
CA TRP A 71 -2.13 -12.03 -5.64
C TRP A 71 -2.64 -13.31 -5.02
N GLU A 72 -1.77 -13.99 -4.27
CA GLU A 72 -2.07 -15.30 -3.70
C GLU A 72 -1.55 -15.35 -2.27
N PRO A 73 -2.19 -14.62 -1.35
CA PRO A 73 -1.63 -14.46 0.00
C PRO A 73 -1.57 -15.76 0.80
N GLU A 74 -2.31 -16.78 0.38
CA GLU A 74 -2.31 -18.04 1.12
C GLU A 74 -1.14 -18.94 0.75
N THR A 75 -0.53 -18.72 -0.42
CA THR A 75 0.52 -19.58 -0.91
C THR A 75 1.81 -18.84 -1.25
N ASN A 76 1.71 -17.54 -1.53
CA ASN A 76 2.87 -16.75 -1.94
C ASN A 76 3.27 -15.83 -0.80
N PRO A 77 4.45 -16.00 -0.21
CA PRO A 77 4.85 -15.20 0.95
C PRO A 77 5.04 -13.73 0.64
N TYR A 78 5.18 -13.34 -0.62
CA TYR A 78 5.33 -11.95 -1.02
C TYR A 78 3.99 -11.26 -1.27
N SER A 79 2.88 -12.02 -1.32
CA SER A 79 1.55 -11.44 -1.46
C SER A 79 1.06 -10.95 -0.10
N ILE A 80 0.43 -9.77 -0.10
CA ILE A 80 0.01 -9.11 1.14
C ILE A 80 -1.39 -9.60 1.51
N SER A 81 -1.50 -10.24 2.66
CA SER A 81 -2.79 -10.68 3.20
C SER A 81 -3.45 -9.52 3.96
N PRO A 82 -4.78 -9.43 3.95
CA PRO A 82 -5.46 -8.44 4.78
C PRO A 82 -5.11 -8.55 6.27
N ASP A 83 -4.69 -9.73 6.71
CA ASP A 83 -4.32 -9.97 8.10
C ASP A 83 -2.84 -9.79 8.37
N SER A 84 -2.06 -9.37 7.37
CA SER A 84 -0.61 -9.31 7.51
C SER A 84 -0.17 -8.18 8.42
N SER A 85 1.05 -8.34 8.96
CA SER A 85 1.66 -7.29 9.76
C SER A 85 1.84 -6.02 8.96
N VAL A 86 2.09 -6.14 7.65
CA VAL A 86 2.29 -4.99 6.78
C VAL A 86 1.04 -4.09 6.79
N VAL A 87 -0.14 -4.69 6.55
CA VAL A 87 -1.38 -3.92 6.54
C VAL A 87 -1.63 -3.30 7.91
N ARG A 88 -1.44 -4.09 8.98
CA ARG A 88 -1.67 -3.62 10.34
C ARG A 88 -0.77 -2.43 10.69
N ILE A 89 0.51 -2.56 10.39
CA ILE A 89 1.48 -1.52 10.77
C ILE A 89 1.22 -0.24 10.00
N PHE A 90 0.99 -0.32 8.69
CA PHE A 90 0.63 0.86 7.92
C PHE A 90 -0.63 1.52 8.46
N ALA A 91 -1.64 0.72 8.80
CA ALA A 91 -2.89 1.26 9.33
C ALA A 91 -2.68 1.96 10.67
N GLU A 92 -1.82 1.43 11.52
CA GLU A 92 -1.51 2.04 12.82
C GLU A 92 -0.85 3.42 12.64
N HIS A 93 -0.20 3.63 11.51
CA HIS A 93 0.42 4.91 11.19
C HIS A 93 -0.48 5.81 10.35
N GLY A 94 -1.74 5.41 10.13
CA GLY A 94 -2.70 6.24 9.41
C GLY A 94 -2.67 6.08 7.91
N TRP A 95 -2.05 5.03 7.40
CA TRP A 95 -2.01 4.76 5.97
C TRP A 95 -3.11 3.79 5.57
N SER A 96 -3.64 3.97 4.37
CA SER A 96 -4.66 3.09 3.81
C SER A 96 -4.05 2.08 2.87
N TRP A 97 -4.61 0.88 2.86
CA TRP A 97 -4.18 -0.19 1.95
C TRP A 97 -5.13 -0.25 0.75
N GLY A 98 -4.56 -0.27 -0.45
CA GLY A 98 -5.37 -0.30 -1.67
C GLY A 98 -6.11 -1.61 -1.89
N GLY A 99 -5.80 -2.64 -1.12
CA GLY A 99 -6.53 -3.90 -1.23
C GLY A 99 -7.96 -3.79 -0.75
N ASP A 100 -8.23 -2.88 0.19
CA ASP A 100 -9.60 -2.74 0.73
C ASP A 100 -10.09 -1.30 0.78
N ALA A 101 -9.25 -0.32 0.49
CA ALA A 101 -9.61 1.08 0.69
C ALA A 101 -10.77 1.53 -0.20
N TRP A 102 -10.86 1.03 -1.40
CA TRP A 102 -11.89 1.43 -2.35
C TRP A 102 -12.85 0.31 -2.71
N ALA A 103 -12.64 -0.86 -2.15
CA ALA A 103 -13.39 -2.03 -2.54
C ALA A 103 -14.70 -2.11 -1.75
N TYR A 104 -15.75 -2.49 -2.42
CA TYR A 104 -17.02 -2.76 -1.75
C TYR A 104 -17.23 -4.26 -1.52
N SER A 105 -16.26 -5.05 -1.91
CA SER A 105 -16.30 -6.51 -1.79
C SER A 105 -14.88 -7.02 -1.60
N SER A 106 -14.73 -8.13 -0.91
CA SER A 106 -13.45 -8.79 -0.77
C SER A 106 -13.12 -9.68 -1.97
N ASP A 107 -14.05 -9.84 -2.90
CA ASP A 107 -13.87 -10.63 -4.10
C ASP A 107 -13.09 -9.80 -5.13
N ASP A 108 -11.92 -10.27 -5.53
CA ASP A 108 -11.08 -9.50 -6.44
C ASP A 108 -11.61 -9.47 -7.87
N SER A 109 -12.66 -10.23 -8.17
CA SER A 109 -13.33 -10.11 -9.45
C SER A 109 -14.35 -8.97 -9.47
N GLU A 110 -14.53 -8.28 -8.34
CA GLU A 110 -15.50 -7.19 -8.20
C GLU A 110 -14.82 -5.95 -7.67
N GLY A 111 -15.02 -4.83 -8.36
CA GLY A 111 -14.50 -3.55 -7.91
C GLY A 111 -13.02 -3.37 -8.13
N TYR A 112 -12.47 -2.37 -7.50
CA TYR A 112 -11.08 -1.98 -7.69
C TYR A 112 -10.25 -2.38 -6.47
N HIS A 113 -9.17 -3.10 -6.71
CA HIS A 113 -8.22 -3.49 -5.68
C HIS A 113 -6.82 -3.21 -6.18
N ASP A 114 -6.03 -2.57 -5.35
CA ASP A 114 -4.63 -2.31 -5.66
C ASP A 114 -3.80 -2.83 -4.50
N TYR A 115 -3.52 -4.12 -4.53
CA TYR A 115 -2.96 -4.81 -3.36
C TYR A 115 -1.55 -4.39 -3.01
N MET A 116 -0.81 -3.84 -3.96
CA MET A 116 0.54 -3.34 -3.71
C MET A 116 0.57 -1.98 -3.00
N HIS A 117 -0.52 -1.25 -3.05
CA HIS A 117 -0.55 0.19 -2.80
C HIS A 117 -0.89 0.53 -1.35
N PHE A 118 -0.07 1.38 -0.75
CA PHE A 118 -0.35 2.00 0.54
C PHE A 118 -0.23 3.50 0.36
N SER A 119 -1.20 4.24 0.86
CA SER A 119 -1.16 5.68 0.72
C SER A 119 -1.46 6.37 2.03
N TYR A 120 -0.73 7.46 2.24
CA TYR A 120 -0.98 8.34 3.35
C TYR A 120 -2.05 9.33 2.93
N LEU A 121 -2.82 9.82 3.86
CA LEU A 121 -3.96 10.71 3.65
C LEU A 121 -5.19 9.99 3.10
N GLY A 122 -5.17 8.67 3.04
CA GLY A 122 -6.33 7.90 2.65
C GLY A 122 -6.66 7.95 1.17
N GLU A 123 -5.72 8.38 0.37
CA GLU A 123 -5.97 8.53 -1.08
C GLU A 123 -5.55 7.31 -1.91
#